data_efeed2a169013a1757a6582a0d201d02
#
_entry.id   efeed2a169013a1757a6582a0d201d02
#
_cell.length_a   1.000
_cell.length_b   1.000
_cell.length_c   1.000
_cell.angle_alpha   90.00
_cell.angle_beta   90.00
_cell.angle_gamma   90.00
#
_symmetry.space_group_name_H-M   'P 1'
#
loop_
_entity.id
_entity.type
_entity.pdbx_description
1 polymer ?
#
loop_
_entity_poly.entity_id
_entity_poly.type
_entity_poly.pdbx_seq_one_letter_code
_entity_poly.pdbx_strand_id
1 'polypeptide(L)'
;MATCNVRCHPLFAGALVLAAAWLALEPAQANLSNVIRIVLQKGRHYDPGDLYLRRGDTITLVNGDENAVHHAFIEADRFAFDAGDQEPGKQATLVLREAGDFVIQCGVHPKMKLTLHVQ
;
A
#
# COMPACT_ATOMS: atom_id res chain seq x y z
N MET A 1 -77.83 24.45 46.16
CA MET A 1 -76.55 24.91 45.59
C MET A 1 -75.52 23.84 45.85
N ALA A 2 -75.26 23.01 44.87
CA ALA A 2 -74.25 21.93 44.98
C ALA A 2 -73.28 22.09 43.82
N THR A 3 -72.09 22.52 44.05
CA THR A 3 -71.00 22.60 43.09
C THR A 3 -70.28 21.26 43.02
N CYS A 4 -70.47 20.58 41.93
CA CYS A 4 -69.81 19.31 41.66
C CYS A 4 -68.42 19.62 41.02
N ASN A 5 -67.39 19.32 41.77
CA ASN A 5 -66.02 19.55 41.35
C ASN A 5 -65.45 18.23 40.76
N VAL A 6 -65.50 18.11 39.44
CA VAL A 6 -64.96 16.97 38.71
C VAL A 6 -63.46 17.20 38.47
N ARG A 7 -62.61 16.48 39.19
CA ARG A 7 -61.17 16.45 38.98
C ARG A 7 -60.90 15.55 37.76
N CYS A 8 -60.53 16.16 36.65
CA CYS A 8 -59.93 15.45 35.54
C CYS A 8 -58.44 15.11 35.86
N HIS A 9 -58.13 13.83 35.87
CA HIS A 9 -56.77 13.35 35.95
C HIS A 9 -56.23 13.28 34.51
N PRO A 10 -55.03 13.85 34.21
CA PRO A 10 -54.41 13.60 32.93
C PRO A 10 -53.79 12.20 32.93
N LEU A 11 -54.20 11.39 31.97
CA LEU A 11 -53.56 10.13 31.63
C LEU A 11 -52.19 10.46 31.00
N PHE A 12 -51.14 10.14 31.75
CA PHE A 12 -49.78 10.13 31.17
C PHE A 12 -49.66 8.96 30.22
N ALA A 13 -49.78 9.23 28.92
CA ALA A 13 -49.36 8.29 27.89
C ALA A 13 -47.84 8.20 27.88
N GLY A 14 -47.31 7.13 28.44
CA GLY A 14 -45.88 6.84 28.37
C GLY A 14 -45.47 6.51 26.93
N ALA A 15 -44.78 7.44 26.28
CA ALA A 15 -44.14 7.16 25.02
C ALA A 15 -42.91 6.28 25.28
N LEU A 16 -42.98 5.01 24.90
CA LEU A 16 -41.85 4.10 24.87
C LEU A 16 -40.95 4.54 23.72
N VAL A 17 -39.86 5.26 24.03
CA VAL A 17 -38.78 5.55 23.07
C VAL A 17 -37.94 4.29 22.91
N LEU A 18 -38.19 3.54 21.85
CA LEU A 18 -37.32 2.47 21.41
C LEU A 18 -36.07 3.10 20.83
N ALA A 19 -35.02 3.24 21.66
CA ALA A 19 -33.69 3.58 21.19
C ALA A 19 -33.17 2.37 20.39
N ALA A 20 -33.29 2.43 19.07
CA ALA A 20 -32.63 1.51 18.17
C ALA A 20 -31.11 1.80 18.25
N ALA A 21 -30.36 0.96 18.97
CA ALA A 21 -28.93 0.99 18.98
C ALA A 21 -28.45 0.56 17.58
N TRP A 22 -28.09 1.52 16.76
CA TRP A 22 -27.36 1.25 15.52
C TRP A 22 -25.95 0.85 15.94
N LEU A 23 -25.69 -0.45 15.96
CA LEU A 23 -24.33 -0.98 15.99
C LEU A 23 -23.72 -0.59 14.65
N ALA A 24 -23.01 0.53 14.64
CA ALA A 24 -22.14 0.89 13.54
C ALA A 24 -21.04 -0.17 13.47
N LEU A 25 -21.17 -1.09 12.52
CA LEU A 25 -20.08 -2.00 12.15
C LEU A 25 -19.05 -1.14 11.45
N GLU A 26 -18.12 -0.56 12.21
CA GLU A 26 -16.99 0.14 11.61
C GLU A 26 -16.17 -0.88 10.80
N PRO A 27 -15.95 -0.64 9.50
CA PRO A 27 -15.07 -1.51 8.75
C PRO A 27 -13.69 -1.42 9.40
N ALA A 28 -13.20 -2.56 9.88
CA ALA A 28 -11.83 -2.66 10.35
C ALA A 28 -10.92 -2.20 9.20
N GLN A 29 -10.39 -0.99 9.32
CA GLN A 29 -9.38 -0.50 8.40
C GLN A 29 -8.14 -1.36 8.66
N ALA A 30 -7.91 -2.34 7.79
CA ALA A 30 -6.68 -3.09 7.79
C ALA A 30 -5.55 -2.07 7.63
N ASN A 31 -4.76 -1.92 8.68
CA ASN A 31 -3.58 -1.07 8.66
C ASN A 31 -2.57 -1.75 7.71
N LEU A 32 -2.64 -1.37 6.44
CA LEU A 32 -1.76 -1.89 5.40
C LEU A 32 -0.39 -1.26 5.62
N SER A 33 0.40 -1.89 6.48
CA SER A 33 1.79 -1.49 6.67
C SER A 33 2.52 -1.64 5.34
N ASN A 34 3.18 -0.58 4.91
CA ASN A 34 4.04 -0.62 3.72
C ASN A 34 5.16 -1.64 3.96
N VAL A 35 5.39 -2.48 2.98
CA VAL A 35 6.41 -3.52 3.04
C VAL A 35 7.68 -3.03 2.37
N ILE A 36 8.82 -3.39 2.93
CA ILE A 36 10.12 -3.20 2.30
C ILE A 36 10.57 -4.55 1.74
N ARG A 37 10.88 -4.59 0.45
CA ARG A 37 11.42 -5.76 -0.24
C ARG A 37 12.86 -5.50 -0.65
N ILE A 38 13.74 -6.41 -0.30
CA ILE A 38 15.13 -6.38 -0.75
C ILE A 38 15.23 -7.22 -2.01
N VAL A 39 15.83 -6.67 -3.05
CA VAL A 39 16.13 -7.34 -4.31
C VAL A 39 17.63 -7.31 -4.53
N LEU A 40 18.20 -8.48 -4.70
CA LEU A 40 19.61 -8.64 -4.96
C LEU A 40 19.89 -8.57 -6.47
N GLN A 41 20.88 -7.79 -6.85
CA GLN A 41 21.44 -7.75 -8.20
C GLN A 41 22.73 -8.57 -8.18
N LYS A 42 22.70 -9.76 -8.75
CA LYS A 42 23.85 -10.66 -8.76
C LYS A 42 23.86 -11.57 -9.98
N GLY A 43 25.02 -11.76 -10.58
CA GLY A 43 25.19 -12.66 -11.73
C GLY A 43 24.34 -12.25 -12.92
N ARG A 44 24.11 -10.96 -13.14
CA ARG A 44 23.24 -10.38 -14.17
C ARG A 44 21.76 -10.78 -14.05
N HIS A 45 21.30 -10.96 -12.81
CA HIS A 45 19.90 -11.26 -12.48
C HIS A 45 19.42 -10.37 -11.33
N TYR A 46 18.12 -10.12 -11.29
CA TYR A 46 17.43 -9.67 -10.09
C TYR A 46 16.90 -10.90 -9.34
N ASP A 47 17.09 -10.94 -8.05
CA ASP A 47 16.55 -11.97 -7.19
C ASP A 47 15.75 -11.34 -6.02
N PRO A 48 14.44 -11.56 -5.99
CA PRO A 48 13.60 -12.27 -6.94
C PRO A 48 13.44 -11.53 -8.29
N GLY A 49 13.05 -12.25 -9.35
CA GLY A 49 12.80 -11.71 -10.69
C GLY A 49 11.39 -11.18 -10.92
N ASP A 50 10.45 -11.48 -10.02
CA ASP A 50 9.06 -11.02 -10.02
C ASP A 50 8.62 -10.65 -8.61
N LEU A 51 7.88 -9.54 -8.49
CA LEU A 51 7.35 -9.07 -7.20
C LEU A 51 5.90 -8.61 -7.31
N TYR A 52 5.08 -9.07 -6.38
CA TYR A 52 3.72 -8.59 -6.15
C TYR A 52 3.71 -7.64 -4.96
N LEU A 53 3.29 -6.42 -5.17
CA LEU A 53 3.44 -5.28 -4.27
C LEU A 53 2.18 -4.42 -4.25
N ARG A 54 2.14 -3.50 -3.31
CA ARG A 54 1.08 -2.49 -3.21
C ARG A 54 1.66 -1.10 -3.38
N ARG A 55 0.82 -0.16 -3.74
CA ARG A 55 1.21 1.25 -3.70
C ARG A 55 1.69 1.64 -2.30
N GLY A 56 2.81 2.31 -2.22
CA GLY A 56 3.46 2.70 -0.98
C GLY A 56 4.53 1.71 -0.52
N ASP A 57 4.59 0.49 -1.07
CA ASP A 57 5.67 -0.44 -0.77
C ASP A 57 7.00 0.09 -1.31
N THR A 58 8.07 -0.36 -0.69
CA THR A 58 9.43 0.06 -1.00
C THR A 58 10.25 -1.12 -1.47
N ILE A 59 11.02 -0.92 -2.52
CA ILE A 59 12.04 -1.87 -2.98
C ILE A 59 13.41 -1.28 -2.68
N THR A 60 14.31 -2.08 -2.14
CA THR A 60 15.73 -1.76 -2.02
C THR A 60 16.51 -2.71 -2.93
N LEU A 61 17.11 -2.16 -3.96
CA LEU A 61 18.00 -2.87 -4.88
C LEU A 61 19.41 -2.86 -4.30
N VAL A 62 20.03 -4.02 -4.17
CA VAL A 62 21.38 -4.16 -3.60
C VAL A 62 22.28 -4.82 -4.63
N ASN A 63 23.35 -4.15 -5.03
CA ASN A 63 24.36 -4.79 -5.88
C ASN A 63 25.21 -5.75 -5.05
N GLY A 64 24.97 -7.04 -5.24
CA GLY A 64 25.67 -8.14 -4.58
C GLY A 64 26.78 -8.77 -5.42
N ASP A 65 27.10 -8.21 -6.59
CA ASP A 65 28.26 -8.61 -7.36
C ASP A 65 29.54 -7.98 -6.78
N GLU A 66 30.65 -8.65 -6.93
CA GLU A 66 31.96 -8.17 -6.45
C GLU A 66 32.65 -7.28 -7.48
N ASN A 67 32.36 -7.48 -8.78
CA ASN A 67 33.12 -6.88 -9.88
C ASN A 67 32.21 -6.36 -11.02
N ALA A 68 30.91 -6.22 -10.79
CA ALA A 68 29.98 -5.74 -11.80
C ALA A 68 29.23 -4.51 -11.32
N VAL A 69 29.10 -3.53 -12.19
CA VAL A 69 28.25 -2.37 -12.01
C VAL A 69 26.88 -2.69 -12.57
N HIS A 70 25.82 -2.25 -11.89
CA HIS A 70 24.45 -2.28 -12.38
C HIS A 70 23.88 -0.87 -12.51
N HIS A 71 22.87 -0.71 -13.35
CA HIS A 71 22.18 0.55 -13.54
C HIS A 71 20.68 0.26 -13.67
N ALA A 72 19.98 0.20 -12.55
CA ALA A 72 18.56 -0.11 -12.52
C ALA A 72 17.72 1.11 -12.89
N PHE A 73 16.78 0.93 -13.83
CA PHE A 73 15.86 1.99 -14.23
C PHE A 73 14.49 1.46 -14.64
N ILE A 74 13.48 2.34 -14.58
CA ILE A 74 12.14 2.14 -15.14
C ILE A 74 11.84 3.29 -16.08
N GLU A 75 11.43 2.97 -17.30
CA GLU A 75 10.84 3.91 -18.23
C GLU A 75 9.40 3.49 -18.52
N ALA A 76 8.45 4.23 -17.94
CA ALA A 76 7.02 4.06 -18.21
C ALA A 76 6.34 5.43 -18.21
N ASP A 77 5.27 5.58 -18.97
CA ASP A 77 4.58 6.87 -19.16
C ASP A 77 4.15 7.55 -17.85
N ARG A 78 3.80 6.74 -16.84
CA ARG A 78 3.29 7.24 -15.56
C ARG A 78 4.28 7.09 -14.41
N PHE A 79 5.39 6.41 -14.62
CA PHE A 79 6.33 6.12 -13.57
C PHE A 79 7.75 5.94 -14.12
N ALA A 80 8.64 6.81 -13.71
CA ALA A 80 10.04 6.75 -14.09
C ALA A 80 10.92 6.65 -12.84
N PHE A 81 11.96 5.88 -12.92
CA PHE A 81 12.98 5.71 -11.89
C PHE A 81 14.34 5.46 -12.53
N ASP A 82 15.37 6.05 -11.99
CA ASP A 82 16.74 5.84 -12.41
C ASP A 82 17.64 5.81 -11.17
N ALA A 83 18.28 4.67 -10.92
CA ALA A 83 19.18 4.48 -9.78
C ALA A 83 20.58 5.06 -10.04
N GLY A 84 20.89 5.38 -11.27
CA GLY A 84 22.28 5.63 -11.68
C GLY A 84 23.15 4.38 -11.60
N ASP A 85 24.43 4.56 -11.73
CA ASP A 85 25.41 3.47 -11.65
C ASP A 85 25.55 2.98 -10.20
N GLN A 86 25.33 1.70 -10.01
CA GLN A 86 25.44 1.01 -8.74
C GLN A 86 26.70 0.14 -8.72
N GLU A 87 27.76 0.66 -8.12
CA GLU A 87 28.98 -0.09 -7.84
C GLU A 87 28.72 -1.26 -6.88
N PRO A 88 29.63 -2.27 -6.80
CA PRO A 88 29.52 -3.35 -5.84
C PRO A 88 29.19 -2.89 -4.42
N GLY A 89 28.19 -3.51 -3.78
CA GLY A 89 27.72 -3.18 -2.45
C GLY A 89 26.82 -1.94 -2.34
N LYS A 90 26.62 -1.18 -3.42
CA LYS A 90 25.73 -0.02 -3.41
C LYS A 90 24.26 -0.43 -3.43
N GLN A 91 23.43 0.44 -2.88
CA GLN A 91 21.99 0.26 -2.79
C GLN A 91 21.26 1.43 -3.43
N ALA A 92 20.08 1.14 -3.98
CA ALA A 92 19.12 2.15 -4.40
C ALA A 92 17.73 1.78 -3.90
N THR A 93 16.98 2.77 -3.46
CA THR A 93 15.64 2.58 -2.88
C THR A 93 14.60 3.24 -3.77
N LEU A 94 13.49 2.53 -3.99
CA LEU A 94 12.37 2.93 -4.82
C LEU A 94 11.07 2.76 -4.05
N VAL A 95 10.28 3.82 -3.93
CA VAL A 95 8.91 3.78 -3.39
C VAL A 95 7.94 3.66 -4.56
N LEU A 96 7.07 2.66 -4.52
CA LEU A 96 6.08 2.39 -5.58
C LEU A 96 4.84 3.27 -5.37
N ARG A 97 4.72 4.34 -6.11
CA ARG A 97 3.63 5.32 -5.99
C ARG A 97 2.47 5.07 -6.94
N GLU A 98 2.70 4.30 -8.00
CA GLU A 98 1.73 4.03 -9.06
C GLU A 98 1.38 2.55 -9.11
N ALA A 99 0.08 2.27 -9.30
CA ALA A 99 -0.40 0.90 -9.57
C ALA A 99 -0.19 0.56 -11.04
N GLY A 100 0.09 -0.70 -11.32
CA GLY A 100 0.30 -1.22 -12.66
C GLY A 100 1.44 -2.23 -12.71
N ASP A 101 1.74 -2.69 -13.92
CA ASP A 101 2.87 -3.57 -14.19
C ASP A 101 4.05 -2.73 -14.71
N PHE A 102 5.19 -2.88 -14.06
CA PHE A 102 6.42 -2.18 -14.42
C PHE A 102 7.56 -3.16 -14.55
N VAL A 103 8.57 -2.78 -15.32
CA VAL A 103 9.78 -3.58 -15.48
C VAL A 103 10.99 -2.72 -15.09
N ILE A 104 11.73 -3.17 -14.08
CA ILE A 104 13.06 -2.64 -13.81
C ILE A 104 14.03 -3.33 -14.78
N GLN A 105 14.74 -2.53 -15.54
CA GLN A 105 15.77 -2.96 -16.47
C GLN A 105 17.14 -2.58 -15.94
N CYS A 106 18.18 -3.17 -16.50
CA CYS A 106 19.56 -2.78 -16.22
C CYS A 106 20.21 -2.20 -17.47
N GLY A 107 20.71 -0.97 -17.40
CA GLY A 107 21.36 -0.29 -18.52
C GLY A 107 22.66 -0.95 -18.95
N VAL A 108 23.34 -1.66 -18.04
CA VAL A 108 24.60 -2.37 -18.32
C VAL A 108 24.36 -3.78 -18.85
N HIS A 109 23.29 -4.44 -18.40
CA HIS A 109 22.99 -5.82 -18.74
C HIS A 109 21.56 -5.94 -19.31
N PRO A 110 21.37 -5.81 -20.65
CA PRO A 110 20.03 -5.67 -21.27
C PRO A 110 19.06 -6.84 -21.03
N LYS A 111 19.57 -8.02 -20.71
CA LYS A 111 18.74 -9.20 -20.40
C LYS A 111 18.27 -9.25 -18.94
N MET A 112 18.83 -8.41 -18.07
CA MET A 112 18.52 -8.36 -16.66
C MET A 112 17.24 -7.55 -16.43
N LYS A 113 16.18 -8.21 -15.98
CA LYS A 113 14.86 -7.61 -15.77
C LYS A 113 14.23 -8.12 -14.49
N LEU A 114 13.48 -7.24 -13.83
CA LEU A 114 12.61 -7.54 -12.70
C LEU A 114 11.22 -7.02 -13.02
N THR A 115 10.21 -7.88 -12.93
CA THR A 115 8.81 -7.50 -13.13
C THR A 115 8.17 -7.12 -11.79
N LEU A 116 7.48 -5.99 -11.77
CA LEU A 116 6.74 -5.49 -10.63
C LEU A 116 5.25 -5.46 -10.94
N HIS A 117 4.45 -6.15 -10.12
CA HIS A 117 2.99 -6.11 -10.15
C HIS A 117 2.50 -5.30 -8.96
N VAL A 118 2.08 -4.05 -9.20
CA VAL A 118 1.69 -3.10 -8.13
C VAL A 118 0.19 -2.89 -8.12
N GLN A 119 -0.46 -3.19 -7.01
CA GLN A 119 -1.89 -3.04 -6.77
C GLN A 119 -2.22 -1.81 -5.91
#